data_7f85a41f38d5fd69e3ce39cd23c94a7b
#
_entry.id   7f85a41f38d5fd69e3ce39cd23c94a7b
#
_cell.length_a   1.000
_cell.length_b   1.000
_cell.length_c   1.000
_cell.angle_alpha   90.00
_cell.angle_beta   90.00
_cell.angle_gamma   90.00
#
_symmetry.space_group_name_H-M   'P 1'
#
loop_
_entity.id
_entity.type
_entity.pdbx_description
1 polymer ?
#
loop_
_entity_poly.entity_id
_entity_poly.type
_entity_poly.pdbx_seq_one_letter_code
_entity_poly.pdbx_strand_id
1 'polypeptide(L)' 'IELSLSEKVGHLLLMEKNTVRSVPTFADGVPVTERSGHGLGARSIVYYVEKLSGQYQFFMEDGDFVVRIIL' A
#
# COMPACT_ATOMS: atom_id res chain seq x y z
N ILE A 1 -6.16 -7.46 -10.08
CA ILE A 1 -5.24 -6.35 -9.76
C ILE A 1 -5.61 -5.13 -10.57
N GLU A 2 -5.82 -4.05 -9.90
CA GLU A 2 -5.99 -2.75 -10.54
C GLU A 2 -4.85 -1.85 -10.09
N LEU A 3 -4.19 -1.22 -11.05
CA LEU A 3 -3.10 -0.29 -10.78
C LEU A 3 -3.40 1.01 -11.49
N SER A 4 -3.33 2.12 -10.79
CA SER A 4 -3.50 3.43 -11.39
C SER A 4 -2.40 4.38 -10.94
N LEU A 5 -1.99 5.25 -11.85
CA LEU A 5 -1.01 6.28 -11.58
C LEU A 5 -1.54 7.58 -12.15
N SER A 6 -1.58 8.60 -11.33
CA SER A 6 -2.04 9.91 -11.76
C SER A 6 -1.19 11.02 -11.14
N GLU A 7 -1.24 12.19 -11.74
CA GLU A 7 -0.58 13.37 -11.22
C GLU A 7 -1.64 14.41 -10.91
N LYS A 8 -1.54 15.00 -9.71
CA LYS A 8 -2.47 16.02 -9.28
C LYS A 8 -1.74 17.04 -8.42
N VAL A 9 -1.81 18.31 -8.81
CA VAL A 9 -1.23 19.43 -8.07
C VAL A 9 0.25 19.21 -7.74
N GLY A 10 1.00 18.68 -8.69
CA GLY A 10 2.43 18.44 -8.50
C GLY A 10 2.77 17.18 -7.72
N HIS A 11 1.78 16.38 -7.36
CA HIS A 11 2.00 15.11 -6.65
C HIS A 11 1.69 13.93 -7.55
N LEU A 12 2.43 12.85 -7.36
CA LEU A 12 2.13 11.57 -7.99
C LEU A 12 1.28 10.75 -7.05
N LEU A 13 0.18 10.22 -7.54
CA LEU A 13 -0.71 9.33 -6.80
C LEU A 13 -0.68 7.95 -7.45
N LEU A 14 -0.24 6.96 -6.69
CA LEU A 14 -0.24 5.57 -7.11
C LEU A 14 -1.24 4.81 -6.27
N MET A 15 -2.12 4.07 -6.90
CA MET A 15 -3.07 3.20 -6.21
C MET A 15 -3.02 1.79 -6.80
N GLU A 16 -3.04 0.79 -5.94
CA GLU A 16 -3.13 -0.59 -6.32
C GLU A 16 -4.22 -1.27 -5.51
N LYS A 17 -5.10 -2.00 -6.18
CA LYS A 17 -6.18 -2.77 -5.56
C LYS A 17 -6.04 -4.23 -5.91
N ASN A 18 -6.15 -5.07 -4.90
CA ASN A 18 -6.09 -6.53 -5.07
C ASN A 18 -7.23 -7.18 -4.30
N THR A 19 -7.95 -8.07 -4.96
CA THR A 19 -8.95 -8.89 -4.27
C THR A 19 -8.22 -9.88 -3.36
N VAL A 20 -8.61 -9.96 -2.09
CA VAL A 20 -7.99 -10.86 -1.14
C VAL A 20 -9.02 -11.80 -0.53
N ARG A 21 -8.57 -13.00 -0.14
CA ARG A 21 -9.45 -14.02 0.46
C ARG A 21 -9.72 -13.75 1.92
N SER A 22 -8.79 -13.08 2.60
CA SER A 22 -8.93 -12.76 4.00
C SER A 22 -8.32 -11.41 4.28
N VAL A 23 -8.86 -10.74 5.30
CA VAL A 23 -8.34 -9.42 5.69
C VAL A 23 -6.95 -9.60 6.32
N PRO A 24 -5.93 -8.88 5.84
CA PRO A 24 -4.62 -8.95 6.46
C PRO A 24 -4.64 -8.31 7.85
N THR A 25 -3.70 -8.70 8.69
CA THR A 25 -3.48 -8.07 9.99
C THR A 25 -2.66 -6.81 9.76
N PHE A 26 -3.06 -5.72 10.41
CA PHE A 26 -2.32 -4.47 10.34
C PHE A 26 -1.63 -4.17 11.68
N ALA A 27 -0.44 -3.56 11.57
CA ALA A 27 0.26 -3.00 12.72
C ALA A 27 0.70 -1.59 12.32
N ASP A 28 0.24 -0.59 13.06
CA ASP A 28 0.49 0.83 12.76
C ASP A 28 0.10 1.21 11.32
N GLY A 29 -1.02 0.65 10.84
CA GLY A 29 -1.52 0.93 9.51
C GLY A 29 -0.82 0.20 8.38
N VAL A 30 0.13 -0.69 8.68
CA VAL A 30 0.89 -1.46 7.71
C VAL A 30 0.53 -2.93 7.82
N PRO A 31 0.27 -3.63 6.71
CA PRO A 31 -0.05 -5.05 6.78
C PRO A 31 1.13 -5.88 7.27
N VAL A 32 0.84 -6.85 8.12
CA VAL A 32 1.82 -7.76 8.68
C VAL A 32 1.51 -9.16 8.20
N THR A 33 2.52 -9.91 7.85
CA THR A 33 2.34 -11.31 7.49
C THR A 33 3.35 -12.17 8.23
N GLU A 34 2.91 -13.36 8.62
CA GLU A 34 3.77 -14.33 9.27
C GLU A 34 4.60 -15.13 8.26
N ARG A 35 4.24 -15.07 6.98
CA ARG A 35 4.98 -15.78 5.94
C ARG A 35 6.22 -15.01 5.57
N SER A 36 7.34 -15.73 5.60
CA SER A 36 8.61 -15.18 5.15
C SER A 36 8.49 -14.62 3.72
N GLY A 37 8.91 -13.39 3.53
CA GLY A 37 8.89 -12.73 2.23
C GLY A 37 7.61 -11.98 1.89
N HIS A 38 6.47 -12.33 2.48
CA HIS A 38 5.21 -11.69 2.14
C HIS A 38 5.05 -10.29 2.71
N GLY A 39 5.66 -9.99 3.85
CA GLY A 39 5.61 -8.66 4.44
C GLY A 39 6.67 -7.72 3.89
N LEU A 40 7.61 -8.22 3.08
CA LEU A 40 8.69 -7.41 2.55
C LEU A 40 8.20 -6.36 1.57
N GLY A 41 7.17 -6.66 0.79
CA GLY A 41 6.61 -5.70 -0.15
C GLY A 41 6.10 -4.45 0.53
N ALA A 42 5.28 -4.62 1.57
CA ALA A 42 4.72 -3.50 2.30
C ALA A 42 5.80 -2.72 3.03
N ARG A 43 6.74 -3.41 3.68
CA ARG A 43 7.85 -2.75 4.36
C ARG A 43 8.74 -1.97 3.41
N SER A 44 8.99 -2.51 2.23
CA SER A 44 9.78 -1.83 1.22
C SER A 44 9.08 -0.57 0.73
N ILE A 45 7.76 -0.63 0.53
CA ILE A 45 6.95 0.52 0.14
C ILE A 45 7.08 1.62 1.20
N VAL A 46 6.87 1.28 2.47
CA VAL A 46 6.99 2.23 3.57
C VAL A 46 8.38 2.87 3.59
N TYR A 47 9.41 2.05 3.50
CA TYR A 47 10.79 2.53 3.53
C TYR A 47 11.07 3.56 2.44
N TYR A 48 10.72 3.23 1.20
CA TYR A 48 11.00 4.13 0.07
C TYR A 48 10.11 5.36 0.07
N VAL A 49 8.84 5.21 0.44
CA VAL A 49 7.92 6.35 0.52
C VAL A 49 8.38 7.34 1.57
N GLU A 50 8.79 6.86 2.74
CA GLU A 50 9.31 7.73 3.78
C GLU A 50 10.60 8.41 3.35
N LYS A 51 11.47 7.68 2.66
CA LYS A 51 12.72 8.22 2.14
C LYS A 51 12.49 9.35 1.13
N LEU A 52 11.39 9.28 0.40
CA LEU A 52 11.01 10.30 -0.58
C LEU A 52 10.11 11.39 0.01
N SER A 53 9.91 11.37 1.32
CA SER A 53 9.03 12.30 2.04
C SER A 53 7.59 12.25 1.54
N GLY A 54 7.16 11.07 1.10
CA GLY A 54 5.80 10.84 0.64
C GLY A 54 4.89 10.35 1.74
N GLN A 55 3.68 9.97 1.35
CA GLN A 55 2.67 9.43 2.25
C GLN A 55 2.16 8.12 1.70
N TYR A 56 1.68 7.25 2.58
CA TYR A 56 1.14 5.96 2.17
C TYR A 56 -0.06 5.60 3.06
N GLN A 57 -0.93 4.76 2.51
CA GLN A 57 -2.04 4.18 3.24
C GLN A 57 -2.26 2.75 2.74
N PHE A 58 -2.54 1.85 3.68
CA PHE A 58 -2.96 0.48 3.39
C PHE A 58 -4.32 0.28 4.03
N PHE A 59 -5.30 -0.17 3.28
CA PHE A 59 -6.64 -0.34 3.83
C PHE A 59 -7.44 -1.36 3.02
N MET A 60 -8.61 -1.74 3.57
CA MET A 60 -9.55 -2.62 2.89
C MET A 60 -10.73 -1.80 2.39
N GLU A 61 -11.16 -2.08 1.16
CA GLU A 61 -12.33 -1.43 0.58
C GLU A 61 -13.11 -2.45 -0.26
N ASP A 62 -14.34 -2.72 0.13
CA ASP A 62 -15.24 -3.63 -0.60
C ASP A 62 -14.60 -4.98 -0.95
N GLY A 63 -13.86 -5.56 -0.01
CA GLY A 63 -13.21 -6.85 -0.20
C GLY A 63 -11.86 -6.77 -0.91
N ASP A 64 -11.43 -5.60 -1.31
CA ASP A 64 -10.13 -5.39 -1.93
C ASP A 64 -9.13 -4.83 -0.93
N PHE A 65 -7.89 -5.29 -1.04
CA PHE A 65 -6.78 -4.68 -0.34
C PHE A 65 -6.22 -3.54 -1.19
N VAL A 66 -6.15 -2.35 -0.62
CA VAL A 66 -5.76 -1.15 -1.35
C VAL A 66 -4.46 -0.58 -0.79
N VAL A 67 -3.54 -0.26 -1.69
CA VAL A 67 -2.33 0.49 -1.38
C VAL A 67 -2.43 1.84 -2.09
N ARG A 68 -2.23 2.91 -1.33
CA ARG A 68 -2.29 4.27 -1.87
C ARG A 68 -1.01 5.00 -1.47
N ILE A 69 -0.33 5.54 -2.46
CA ILE A 69 0.94 6.23 -2.25
C ILE A 69 0.86 7.61 -2.89
N ILE A 70 1.30 8.62 -2.15
CA ILE A 70 1.36 10.00 -2.62
C ILE A 70 2.82 10.48 -2.51
N LEU A 71 3.37 10.84 -3.62
CA LEU A 71 4.75 11.35 -3.69
C LEU A 71 4.81 12.81 -4.06
#